data_68e0e0cc061703f69f92fb3541339254
#
_entry.id   68e0e0cc061703f69f92fb3541339254
#
_cell.length_a   1.000
_cell.length_b   1.000
_cell.length_c   1.000
_cell.angle_alpha   90.00
_cell.angle_beta   90.00
_cell.angle_gamma   90.00
#
_symmetry.space_group_name_H-M   'P 1'
#
loop_
_entity.id
_entity.type
_entity.pdbx_description
1 polymer ?
#
loop_
_entity_poly.entity_id
_entity_poly.type
_entity_poly.pdbx_seq_one_letter_code
_entity_poly.pdbx_strand_id
1 'polypeptide(L)'
;MPKIVVLRWGHRPQRDVRLTTHVALTARALCASGFILSDVEDPKIEETIMKVTMHWGGTFFFKMGTSWKKAVRDWKAKGGVVVHLTAYGENIQTSDVLSRIKKLNKDVLVIVGSQKVPGEFYSSDVSDFNVAIGNQPHSECSSLAIFLDRFFEGKELTRDFEKAKIKIVPRERGKEIKSDVEFK
;
A
#
# COMPACT_ATOMS: atom_id res chain seq x y z
N MET A 1 -4.87 5.46 15.30
CA MET A 1 -4.95 4.26 14.43
C MET A 1 -3.55 4.01 13.89
N PRO A 2 -3.03 2.77 13.87
CA PRO A 2 -1.71 2.46 13.32
C PRO A 2 -1.57 2.93 11.88
N LYS A 3 -0.38 3.41 11.52
CA LYS A 3 -0.05 3.79 10.15
C LYS A 3 0.30 2.55 9.34
N ILE A 4 -0.12 2.53 8.09
CA ILE A 4 0.32 1.51 7.13
C ILE A 4 1.24 2.16 6.10
N VAL A 5 2.38 1.54 5.85
CA VAL A 5 3.29 1.89 4.77
C VAL A 5 3.45 0.68 3.88
N VAL A 6 3.41 0.87 2.57
CA VAL A 6 3.59 -0.21 1.60
C VAL A 6 5.01 -0.21 1.08
N LEU A 7 5.67 -1.36 1.11
CA LEU A 7 6.96 -1.59 0.49
C LEU A 7 6.75 -2.46 -0.76
N ARG A 8 7.05 -1.91 -1.92
CA ARG A 8 7.04 -2.63 -3.20
C ARG A 8 8.43 -3.15 -3.51
N TRP A 9 8.56 -4.46 -3.68
CA TRP A 9 9.78 -5.12 -4.11
C TRP A 9 9.64 -5.75 -5.50
N GLY A 10 10.74 -5.81 -6.25
CA GLY A 10 10.82 -6.49 -7.53
C GLY A 10 10.27 -5.69 -8.71
N HIS A 11 10.23 -4.36 -8.60
CA HIS A 11 9.89 -3.47 -9.70
C HIS A 11 10.94 -3.50 -10.81
N ARG A 12 10.51 -3.64 -12.05
CA ARG A 12 11.34 -3.57 -13.26
C ARG A 12 10.95 -2.32 -14.05
N PRO A 13 11.82 -1.29 -14.11
CA PRO A 13 11.45 0.05 -14.61
C PRO A 13 10.82 0.08 -16.02
N GLN A 14 11.18 -0.83 -16.90
CA GLN A 14 10.62 -0.86 -18.27
C GLN A 14 9.35 -1.70 -18.42
N ARG A 15 9.05 -2.57 -17.47
CA ARG A 15 7.94 -3.54 -17.55
C ARG A 15 6.82 -3.29 -16.59
N ASP A 16 7.15 -2.86 -15.39
CA ASP A 16 6.21 -2.86 -14.26
C ASP A 16 5.74 -1.45 -13.88
N VAL A 17 6.08 -0.41 -14.66
CA VAL A 17 5.72 0.99 -14.37
C VAL A 17 4.23 1.13 -14.09
N ARG A 18 3.39 0.61 -14.99
CA ARG A 18 1.93 0.68 -14.83
C ARG A 18 1.46 -0.07 -13.58
N LEU A 19 1.94 -1.31 -13.38
CA LEU A 19 1.54 -2.13 -12.24
C LEU A 19 1.95 -1.48 -10.91
N THR A 20 3.20 -1.04 -10.80
CA THR A 20 3.71 -0.39 -9.58
C THR A 20 3.01 0.94 -9.30
N THR A 21 2.72 1.74 -10.35
CA THR A 21 1.90 2.94 -10.22
C THR A 21 0.52 2.61 -9.65
N HIS A 22 -0.14 1.56 -10.15
CA HIS A 22 -1.46 1.15 -9.65
C HIS A 22 -1.39 0.66 -8.20
N VAL A 23 -0.36 -0.10 -7.81
CA VAL A 23 -0.16 -0.52 -6.40
C VAL A 23 -0.01 0.71 -5.50
N ALA A 24 0.78 1.71 -5.92
CA ALA A 24 0.97 2.94 -5.14
C ALA A 24 -0.31 3.80 -5.07
N LEU A 25 -1.07 3.90 -6.16
CA LEU A 25 -2.37 4.58 -6.19
C LEU A 25 -3.40 3.87 -5.29
N THR A 26 -3.43 2.54 -5.32
CA THR A 26 -4.27 1.72 -4.43
C THR A 26 -3.91 1.97 -2.97
N ALA A 27 -2.62 1.94 -2.63
CA ALA A 27 -2.15 2.25 -1.28
C ALA A 27 -2.64 3.63 -0.82
N ARG A 28 -2.44 4.66 -1.66
CA ARG A 28 -2.86 6.03 -1.35
C ARG A 28 -4.37 6.14 -1.19
N ALA A 29 -5.14 5.62 -2.13
CA ALA A 29 -6.60 5.73 -2.14
C ALA A 29 -7.23 5.03 -0.93
N LEU A 30 -6.65 3.91 -0.48
CA LEU A 30 -7.11 3.12 0.66
C LEU A 30 -6.33 3.45 1.96
N CYS A 31 -5.95 4.72 2.11
CA CYS A 31 -5.46 5.30 3.38
C CYS A 31 -4.14 4.74 3.94
N ALA A 32 -3.28 4.11 3.13
CA ALA A 32 -1.90 3.94 3.53
C ALA A 32 -1.22 5.31 3.67
N SER A 33 -0.27 5.43 4.59
CA SER A 33 0.44 6.67 4.89
C SER A 33 1.60 6.95 3.93
N GLY A 34 2.06 5.94 3.20
CA GLY A 34 3.17 6.09 2.26
C GLY A 34 3.53 4.82 1.53
N PHE A 35 4.49 4.99 0.62
CA PHE A 35 4.98 3.95 -0.27
C PHE A 35 6.51 3.98 -0.37
N ILE A 36 7.13 2.84 -0.32
CA ILE A 36 8.57 2.65 -0.51
C ILE A 36 8.77 1.75 -1.74
N LEU A 37 9.33 2.30 -2.80
CA LEU A 37 9.83 1.52 -3.93
C LEU A 37 11.24 1.06 -3.60
N SER A 38 11.40 -0.19 -3.20
CA SER A 38 12.67 -0.71 -2.72
C SER A 38 13.62 -1.09 -3.86
N ASP A 39 14.92 -0.91 -3.59
CA ASP A 39 16.05 -1.38 -4.41
C ASP A 39 16.21 -0.70 -5.78
N VAL A 40 15.25 0.05 -6.25
CA VAL A 40 15.26 0.73 -7.54
C VAL A 40 14.68 2.14 -7.43
N GLU A 41 15.01 2.98 -8.41
CA GLU A 41 14.44 4.31 -8.57
C GLU A 41 13.66 4.39 -9.90
N ASP A 42 12.46 4.95 -9.85
CA ASP A 42 11.65 5.27 -11.02
C ASP A 42 10.93 6.61 -10.80
N PRO A 43 11.59 7.72 -11.19
CA PRO A 43 11.05 9.07 -11.01
C PRO A 43 9.68 9.31 -11.64
N LYS A 44 9.34 8.58 -12.72
CA LYS A 44 8.03 8.70 -13.38
C LYS A 44 6.88 8.25 -12.49
N ILE A 45 7.13 7.24 -11.66
CA ILE A 45 6.14 6.77 -10.69
C ILE A 45 5.98 7.82 -9.59
N GLU A 46 7.08 8.30 -9.03
CA GLU A 46 7.06 9.35 -8.01
C GLU A 46 6.31 10.59 -8.48
N GLU A 47 6.66 11.12 -9.66
CA GLU A 47 5.99 12.27 -10.26
C GLU A 47 4.47 12.07 -10.37
N THR A 48 4.05 10.89 -10.86
CA THR A 48 2.63 10.55 -10.99
C THR A 48 1.93 10.54 -9.63
N ILE A 49 2.50 9.89 -8.63
CA ILE A 49 1.91 9.79 -7.30
C ILE A 49 1.86 11.14 -6.60
N MET A 50 2.92 11.93 -6.70
CA MET A 50 2.97 13.26 -6.12
C MET A 50 1.96 14.21 -6.77
N LYS A 51 1.81 14.16 -8.11
CA LYS A 51 0.79 14.91 -8.83
C LYS A 51 -0.63 14.55 -8.38
N VAL A 52 -0.93 13.26 -8.26
CA VAL A 52 -2.23 12.81 -7.74
C VAL A 52 -2.45 13.30 -6.32
N THR A 53 -1.45 13.16 -5.44
CA THR A 53 -1.55 13.59 -4.04
C THR A 53 -1.78 15.10 -3.93
N MET A 54 -1.12 15.90 -4.76
CA MET A 54 -1.30 17.36 -4.79
C MET A 54 -2.71 17.78 -5.20
N HIS A 55 -3.36 17.06 -6.11
CA HIS A 55 -4.71 17.40 -6.57
C HIS A 55 -5.81 16.82 -5.68
N TRP A 56 -5.64 15.58 -5.24
CA TRP A 56 -6.66 14.82 -4.51
C TRP A 56 -6.48 14.87 -2.98
N GLY A 57 -5.47 15.59 -2.50
CA GLY A 57 -5.24 15.84 -1.08
C GLY A 57 -4.64 14.65 -0.31
N GLY A 58 -4.62 14.81 1.01
CA GLY A 58 -4.05 13.85 1.93
C GLY A 58 -2.52 13.96 2.08
N THR A 59 -2.00 13.26 3.07
CA THR A 59 -0.56 13.17 3.33
C THR A 59 -0.10 11.77 2.95
N PHE A 60 0.60 11.66 1.84
CA PHE A 60 1.15 10.39 1.36
C PHE A 60 2.59 10.60 0.92
N PHE A 61 3.53 9.94 1.59
CA PHE A 61 4.93 10.03 1.20
C PHE A 61 5.29 8.94 0.18
N PHE A 62 6.22 9.26 -0.69
CA PHE A 62 6.85 8.31 -1.62
C PHE A 62 8.35 8.33 -1.38
N LYS A 63 8.96 7.15 -1.30
CA LYS A 63 10.42 6.97 -1.22
C LYS A 63 10.84 5.89 -2.19
N MET A 64 12.04 6.00 -2.76
CA MET A 64 12.61 5.02 -3.67
C MET A 64 14.11 4.81 -3.40
N GLY A 65 14.69 3.76 -4.00
CA GLY A 65 16.13 3.45 -3.92
C GLY A 65 16.60 2.84 -2.60
N THR A 66 15.82 2.88 -1.55
CA THR A 66 16.19 2.25 -0.27
C THR A 66 16.12 0.73 -0.41
N SER A 67 17.18 0.01 -0.03
CA SER A 67 17.13 -1.44 -0.04
C SER A 67 16.05 -1.97 0.90
N TRP A 68 15.37 -3.04 0.47
CA TRP A 68 14.31 -3.65 1.29
C TRP A 68 14.85 -4.10 2.66
N LYS A 69 16.09 -4.61 2.73
CA LYS A 69 16.72 -5.02 4.00
C LYS A 69 16.85 -3.86 4.98
N LYS A 70 17.28 -2.71 4.46
CA LYS A 70 17.38 -1.50 5.28
C LYS A 70 16.00 -1.02 5.72
N ALA A 71 15.03 -0.98 4.82
CA ALA A 71 13.67 -0.53 5.13
C ALA A 71 13.02 -1.41 6.22
N VAL A 72 13.12 -2.72 6.12
CA VAL A 72 12.61 -3.67 7.12
C VAL A 72 13.32 -3.51 8.46
N ARG A 73 14.65 -3.47 8.46
CA ARG A 73 15.45 -3.29 9.69
C ARG A 73 15.07 -2.00 10.41
N ASP A 74 15.03 -0.88 9.69
CA ASP A 74 14.73 0.43 10.25
C ASP A 74 13.28 0.50 10.77
N TRP A 75 12.35 -0.24 10.12
CA TRP A 75 10.96 -0.34 10.55
C TRP A 75 10.82 -1.13 11.86
N LYS A 76 11.43 -2.30 11.93
CA LYS A 76 11.43 -3.13 13.14
C LYS A 76 12.15 -2.44 14.32
N ALA A 77 13.24 -1.74 14.05
CA ALA A 77 13.96 -0.97 15.08
C ALA A 77 13.10 0.14 15.73
N LYS A 78 12.09 0.64 15.02
CA LYS A 78 11.10 1.60 15.55
C LYS A 78 9.90 0.91 16.23
N GLY A 79 9.93 -0.39 16.38
CA GLY A 79 8.86 -1.18 16.99
C GLY A 79 7.69 -1.49 16.07
N GLY A 80 7.81 -1.22 14.77
CA GLY A 80 6.79 -1.55 13.78
C GLY A 80 6.73 -3.04 13.46
N VAL A 81 5.66 -3.46 12.82
CA VAL A 81 5.36 -4.83 12.40
C VAL A 81 5.47 -4.96 10.89
N VAL A 82 5.96 -6.08 10.40
CA VAL A 82 6.10 -6.37 8.97
C VAL A 82 5.13 -7.47 8.56
N VAL A 83 4.30 -7.17 7.56
CA VAL A 83 3.34 -8.11 6.96
C VAL A 83 3.72 -8.34 5.51
N HIS A 84 3.98 -9.58 5.12
CA HIS A 84 4.24 -9.96 3.74
C HIS A 84 2.98 -10.55 3.11
N LEU A 85 2.48 -9.92 2.04
CA LEU A 85 1.34 -10.45 1.28
C LEU A 85 1.84 -11.50 0.29
N THR A 86 1.37 -12.71 0.47
CA THR A 86 1.78 -13.86 -0.33
C THR A 86 0.69 -14.92 -0.38
N ALA A 87 0.51 -15.60 -1.51
CA ALA A 87 -0.47 -16.69 -1.65
C ALA A 87 -0.18 -17.89 -0.73
N TYR A 88 1.04 -17.98 -0.18
CA TYR A 88 1.47 -19.05 0.72
C TYR A 88 1.25 -18.73 2.21
N GLY A 89 0.74 -17.54 2.52
CA GLY A 89 0.51 -17.09 3.89
C GLY A 89 -0.74 -17.68 4.54
N GLU A 90 -0.96 -17.29 5.79
CA GLU A 90 -2.21 -17.55 6.50
C GLU A 90 -3.36 -16.82 5.81
N ASN A 91 -4.43 -17.54 5.51
CA ASN A 91 -5.58 -16.96 4.82
C ASN A 91 -6.30 -15.95 5.72
N ILE A 92 -6.44 -14.73 5.23
CA ILE A 92 -7.01 -13.61 5.98
C ILE A 92 -8.45 -13.84 6.44
N GLN A 93 -9.22 -14.70 5.75
CA GLN A 93 -10.63 -14.98 6.06
C GLN A 93 -10.80 -16.14 7.03
N THR A 94 -9.96 -17.18 6.93
CA THR A 94 -10.13 -18.42 7.66
C THR A 94 -9.22 -18.55 8.88
N SER A 95 -8.30 -17.62 9.07
CA SER A 95 -7.43 -17.54 10.25
C SER A 95 -7.69 -16.29 11.09
N ASP A 96 -7.08 -16.20 12.24
CA ASP A 96 -7.13 -15.03 13.12
C ASP A 96 -6.00 -14.02 12.87
N VAL A 97 -5.24 -14.20 11.78
CA VAL A 97 -4.02 -13.42 11.50
C VAL A 97 -4.25 -11.92 11.53
N LEU A 98 -5.34 -11.45 10.92
CA LEU A 98 -5.68 -10.02 10.90
C LEU A 98 -5.97 -9.49 12.32
N SER A 99 -6.67 -10.27 13.13
CA SER A 99 -6.96 -9.93 14.53
C SER A 99 -5.67 -9.84 15.36
N ARG A 100 -4.74 -10.78 15.16
CA ARG A 100 -3.41 -10.75 15.81
C ARG A 100 -2.62 -9.49 15.42
N ILE A 101 -2.57 -9.15 14.14
CA ILE A 101 -1.90 -7.93 13.66
C ILE A 101 -2.52 -6.68 14.32
N LYS A 102 -3.85 -6.56 14.31
CA LYS A 102 -4.56 -5.41 14.88
C LYS A 102 -4.36 -5.27 16.40
N LYS A 103 -4.35 -6.36 17.13
CA LYS A 103 -4.14 -6.38 18.59
C LYS A 103 -2.77 -5.83 19.01
N LEU A 104 -1.76 -5.90 18.15
CA LEU A 104 -0.45 -5.31 18.44
C LEU A 104 -0.49 -3.79 18.51
N ASN A 105 -1.46 -3.14 17.86
CA ASN A 105 -1.63 -1.68 17.79
C ASN A 105 -0.33 -0.94 17.40
N LYS A 106 0.41 -1.51 16.47
CA LYS A 106 1.70 -1.01 15.95
C LYS A 106 1.58 -0.57 14.50
N ASP A 107 2.44 0.33 14.08
CA ASP A 107 2.58 0.69 12.66
C ASP A 107 2.99 -0.54 11.84
N VAL A 108 2.42 -0.67 10.63
CA VAL A 108 2.56 -1.85 9.78
C VAL A 108 3.28 -1.51 8.49
N LEU A 109 4.35 -2.23 8.17
CA LEU A 109 4.97 -2.26 6.85
C LEU A 109 4.41 -3.45 6.07
N VAL A 110 3.69 -3.17 4.98
CA VAL A 110 3.12 -4.22 4.12
C VAL A 110 4.05 -4.43 2.94
N ILE A 111 4.67 -5.61 2.86
CA ILE A 111 5.51 -6.00 1.72
C ILE A 111 4.61 -6.56 0.62
N VAL A 112 4.69 -5.94 -0.56
CA VAL A 112 4.06 -6.37 -1.81
C VAL A 112 5.17 -6.73 -2.78
N GLY A 113 5.38 -8.02 -2.98
CA GLY A 113 6.41 -8.55 -3.87
C GLY A 113 5.97 -8.58 -5.34
N SER A 114 6.83 -9.16 -6.19
CA SER A 114 6.50 -9.56 -7.55
C SER A 114 6.35 -11.10 -7.62
N GLN A 115 6.36 -11.68 -8.83
CA GLN A 115 6.12 -13.13 -9.03
C GLN A 115 7.07 -14.05 -8.25
N LYS A 116 8.32 -13.64 -8.07
CA LYS A 116 9.32 -14.39 -7.28
C LYS A 116 9.97 -13.44 -6.31
N VAL A 117 9.79 -13.69 -5.03
CA VAL A 117 10.38 -12.91 -3.94
C VAL A 117 11.56 -13.66 -3.31
N PRO A 118 12.48 -12.96 -2.63
CA PRO A 118 13.50 -13.61 -1.82
C PRO A 118 12.88 -14.57 -0.79
N GLY A 119 13.47 -15.75 -0.62
CA GLY A 119 13.04 -16.73 0.38
C GLY A 119 13.03 -16.16 1.81
N GLU A 120 13.91 -15.20 2.07
CA GLU A 120 14.02 -14.46 3.34
C GLU A 120 12.70 -13.77 3.73
N PHE A 121 11.84 -13.38 2.75
CA PHE A 121 10.54 -12.73 3.07
C PHE A 121 9.60 -13.62 3.86
N TYR A 122 9.78 -14.94 3.80
CA TYR A 122 8.98 -15.88 4.57
C TYR A 122 9.47 -16.10 6.00
N SER A 123 10.69 -15.66 6.32
CA SER A 123 11.28 -15.86 7.65
C SER A 123 10.78 -14.83 8.66
N SER A 124 10.74 -15.20 9.94
CA SER A 124 10.41 -14.32 11.07
C SER A 124 11.40 -13.16 11.24
N ASP A 125 12.62 -13.28 10.72
CA ASP A 125 13.61 -12.22 10.73
C ASP A 125 13.16 -11.03 9.88
N VAL A 126 12.42 -11.29 8.80
CA VAL A 126 11.90 -10.29 7.86
C VAL A 126 10.44 -9.99 8.15
N SER A 127 9.57 -10.99 8.06
CA SER A 127 8.12 -10.80 8.17
C SER A 127 7.58 -11.38 9.46
N ASP A 128 6.91 -10.55 10.25
CA ASP A 128 6.23 -10.99 11.47
C ASP A 128 4.97 -11.81 11.12
N PHE A 129 4.39 -11.53 9.95
CA PHE A 129 3.23 -12.26 9.42
C PHE A 129 3.33 -12.45 7.91
N ASN A 130 3.04 -13.65 7.43
CA ASN A 130 2.78 -13.96 6.03
C ASN A 130 1.28 -14.13 5.83
N VAL A 131 0.65 -13.28 5.03
CA VAL A 131 -0.81 -13.19 4.89
C VAL A 131 -1.22 -13.46 3.45
N ALA A 132 -2.17 -14.37 3.27
CA ALA A 132 -2.78 -14.66 1.98
C ALA A 132 -4.17 -14.00 1.85
N ILE A 133 -4.35 -13.33 0.72
CA ILE A 133 -5.66 -12.84 0.30
C ILE A 133 -6.26 -13.88 -0.65
N GLY A 134 -6.76 -14.97 -0.05
CA GLY A 134 -6.99 -16.21 -0.78
C GLY A 134 -5.67 -16.89 -1.17
N ASN A 135 -5.72 -18.21 -1.36
CA ASN A 135 -4.54 -19.00 -1.69
C ASN A 135 -4.51 -19.36 -3.20
N GLN A 136 -4.94 -18.41 -4.05
CA GLN A 136 -4.89 -18.50 -5.49
C GLN A 136 -4.05 -17.35 -6.06
N PRO A 137 -3.34 -17.55 -7.18
CA PRO A 137 -2.60 -16.47 -7.84
C PRO A 137 -3.52 -15.36 -8.33
N HIS A 138 -3.20 -14.12 -7.97
CA HIS A 138 -3.90 -12.93 -8.47
C HIS A 138 -3.01 -11.67 -8.36
N SER A 139 -3.56 -10.51 -8.70
CA SER A 139 -2.82 -9.26 -8.79
C SER A 139 -2.38 -8.72 -7.41
N GLU A 140 -1.21 -8.09 -7.38
CA GLU A 140 -0.68 -7.36 -6.23
C GLU A 140 -1.62 -6.23 -5.79
N CYS A 141 -2.26 -5.54 -6.74
CA CYS A 141 -3.26 -4.51 -6.43
C CYS A 141 -4.45 -5.07 -5.68
N SER A 142 -4.96 -6.23 -6.10
CA SER A 142 -6.10 -6.90 -5.46
C SER A 142 -5.75 -7.36 -4.06
N SER A 143 -4.56 -7.95 -3.88
CA SER A 143 -4.06 -8.37 -2.56
C SER A 143 -3.99 -7.18 -1.61
N LEU A 144 -3.36 -6.10 -2.05
CA LEU A 144 -3.21 -4.90 -1.23
C LEU A 144 -4.56 -4.26 -0.90
N ALA A 145 -5.45 -4.13 -1.89
CA ALA A 145 -6.76 -3.50 -1.71
C ALA A 145 -7.59 -4.23 -0.65
N ILE A 146 -7.71 -5.56 -0.78
CA ILE A 146 -8.48 -6.37 0.17
C ILE A 146 -7.83 -6.37 1.56
N PHE A 147 -6.50 -6.42 1.65
CA PHE A 147 -5.81 -6.32 2.93
C PHE A 147 -6.13 -4.99 3.64
N LEU A 148 -6.03 -3.87 2.93
CA LEU A 148 -6.30 -2.54 3.48
C LEU A 148 -7.76 -2.40 3.89
N ASP A 149 -8.70 -2.81 3.04
CA ASP A 149 -10.13 -2.79 3.35
C ASP A 149 -10.46 -3.58 4.62
N ARG A 150 -9.96 -4.81 4.74
CA ARG A 150 -10.16 -5.62 5.94
C ARG A 150 -9.47 -5.04 7.17
N PHE A 151 -8.30 -4.42 6.99
CA PHE A 151 -7.58 -3.80 8.10
C PHE A 151 -8.32 -2.58 8.63
N PHE A 152 -8.80 -1.71 7.75
CA PHE A 152 -9.54 -0.49 8.11
C PHE A 152 -11.04 -0.70 8.27
N GLU A 153 -11.57 -1.90 8.01
CA GLU A 153 -13.00 -2.27 8.16
C GLU A 153 -13.93 -1.41 7.32
N GLY A 154 -13.50 -1.11 6.07
CA GLY A 154 -14.26 -0.29 5.13
C GLY A 154 -14.28 1.21 5.46
N LYS A 155 -13.67 1.64 6.57
CA LYS A 155 -13.68 3.06 6.99
C LYS A 155 -12.87 3.96 6.05
N GLU A 156 -11.88 3.41 5.36
CA GLU A 156 -11.08 4.11 4.36
C GLU A 156 -11.89 4.53 3.13
N LEU A 157 -12.96 3.80 2.80
CA LEU A 157 -13.79 4.06 1.62
C LEU A 157 -14.63 5.35 1.74
N THR A 158 -14.85 5.82 2.96
CA THR A 158 -15.62 7.02 3.23
C THR A 158 -14.79 8.19 3.75
N ARG A 159 -13.45 8.01 3.77
CA ARG A 159 -12.54 9.00 4.33
C ARG A 159 -12.34 10.19 3.40
N ASP A 160 -12.56 11.38 3.94
CA ASP A 160 -12.15 12.63 3.27
C ASP A 160 -10.64 12.85 3.37
N PHE A 161 -10.06 13.31 2.27
CA PHE A 161 -8.66 13.72 2.22
C PHE A 161 -8.54 15.23 2.40
N GLU A 162 -7.80 15.64 3.42
CA GLU A 162 -7.55 17.06 3.68
C GLU A 162 -6.77 17.72 2.55
N LYS A 163 -7.00 19.03 2.34
CA LYS A 163 -6.34 19.84 1.31
C LYS A 163 -6.53 19.32 -0.13
N ALA A 164 -7.61 18.60 -0.39
CA ALA A 164 -7.97 18.20 -1.75
C ALA A 164 -8.43 19.41 -2.55
N LYS A 165 -7.80 19.65 -3.70
CA LYS A 165 -8.21 20.69 -4.66
C LYS A 165 -9.38 20.23 -5.52
N ILE A 166 -9.58 18.92 -5.61
CA ILE A 166 -10.62 18.27 -6.42
C ILE A 166 -11.33 17.26 -5.53
N LYS A 167 -12.65 17.29 -5.53
CA LYS A 167 -13.50 16.31 -4.86
C LYS A 167 -14.57 15.79 -5.81
N ILE A 168 -14.77 14.49 -5.85
CA ILE A 168 -15.90 13.88 -6.54
C ILE A 168 -17.15 14.03 -5.67
N VAL A 169 -18.24 14.48 -6.27
CA VAL A 169 -19.57 14.43 -5.64
C VAL A 169 -20.26 13.16 -6.13
N PRO A 170 -20.51 12.17 -5.25
CA PRO A 170 -21.17 10.93 -5.65
C PRO A 170 -22.56 11.20 -6.25
N ARG A 171 -22.86 10.57 -7.39
CA ARG A 171 -24.14 10.66 -8.10
C ARG A 171 -24.55 9.27 -8.56
N GLU A 172 -25.85 8.99 -8.54
CA GLU A 172 -26.39 7.77 -9.17
C GLU A 172 -26.07 7.72 -10.66
N ARG A 173 -26.16 8.87 -11.32
CA ARG A 173 -25.90 9.03 -12.77
C ARG A 173 -25.15 10.33 -13.02
N GLY A 174 -24.30 10.30 -14.05
CA GLY A 174 -23.48 11.46 -14.45
C GLY A 174 -22.21 11.60 -13.64
N LYS A 175 -21.55 12.75 -13.80
CA LYS A 175 -20.28 13.10 -13.12
C LYS A 175 -20.39 14.50 -12.54
N GLU A 176 -20.02 14.64 -11.28
CA GLU A 176 -19.91 15.95 -10.64
C GLU A 176 -18.60 16.06 -9.87
N ILE A 177 -17.90 17.15 -10.07
CA ILE A 177 -16.63 17.45 -9.41
C ILE A 177 -16.74 18.83 -8.79
N LYS A 178 -16.37 18.95 -7.51
CA LYS A 178 -16.07 20.24 -6.89
C LYS A 178 -14.57 20.49 -7.02
N SER A 179 -14.21 21.65 -7.52
CA SER A 179 -12.81 22.06 -7.70
C SER A 179 -12.63 23.49 -7.24
N ASP A 180 -11.57 23.74 -6.47
CA ASP A 180 -11.10 25.09 -6.15
C ASP A 180 -10.16 25.64 -7.23
N VAL A 181 -9.94 24.87 -8.32
CA VAL A 181 -9.05 25.22 -9.44
C VAL A 181 -9.87 25.29 -10.72
N GLU A 182 -9.85 26.43 -11.41
CA GLU A 182 -10.35 26.52 -12.78
C GLU A 182 -9.53 25.61 -13.69
N PHE A 183 -10.17 24.61 -14.28
CA PHE A 183 -9.56 23.83 -15.35
C PHE A 183 -9.52 24.69 -16.62
N LYS A 184 -8.32 25.16 -17.00
CA LYS A 184 -8.06 25.75 -18.31
C LYS A 184 -7.87 24.65 -19.34
#